data_45f3fe37c9ad93ab6bb5cc6d72a0e4f4
#
_entry.id   45f3fe37c9ad93ab6bb5cc6d72a0e4f4
#
_cell.length_a   1.000
_cell.length_b   1.000
_cell.length_c   1.000
_cell.angle_alpha   90.00
_cell.angle_beta   90.00
_cell.angle_gamma   90.00
#
_symmetry.space_group_name_H-M   'P 1'
#
loop_
_entity.id
_entity.type
_entity.pdbx_description
1 polymer ?
#
loop_
_entity_poly.entity_id
_entity_poly.type
_entity_poly.pdbx_seq_one_letter_code
_entity_poly.pdbx_strand_id
1 'polypeptide(L)'
;ALVEAGEAENCPLILTVGQGAINAGQLWYLADIVKRLASQTKIPLVLHLDHGVSYEQTVLCLRAGFTSVMYDGSHHPFEENVRESQAVVRSAHAVGVSVECELGAISGVEDGISHKNVNLVDLQEVEQFIAVVDCDALAVGIGNAHGMYQGTPNLDFDRLAACRALGTPPLVLHGGSGTPDDMIRKAIQLGIRKVNVATELRMAFMEGLEATVGQRDFYGMYRQAKTNMYELARKKIRLFQGK
;
A
#
# COMPACT_ATOMS: atom_id res chain seq x y z
N ALA A 1 -15.48 7.51 4.10
CA ALA A 1 -15.28 6.29 4.89
C ALA A 1 -13.86 6.27 5.49
N LEU A 2 -12.80 6.14 4.69
CA LEU A 2 -11.43 5.92 5.20
C LEU A 2 -10.94 7.07 6.09
N VAL A 3 -11.06 8.32 5.64
CA VAL A 3 -10.64 9.50 6.41
C VAL A 3 -11.43 9.61 7.71
N GLU A 4 -12.75 9.40 7.65
CA GLU A 4 -13.61 9.38 8.85
C GLU A 4 -13.19 8.29 9.86
N ALA A 5 -12.76 7.12 9.36
CA ALA A 5 -12.25 6.05 10.22
C ALA A 5 -10.91 6.44 10.87
N GLY A 6 -10.02 7.08 10.11
CA GLY A 6 -8.77 7.62 10.63
C GLY A 6 -8.98 8.70 11.68
N GLU A 7 -9.92 9.62 11.46
CA GLU A 7 -10.30 10.64 12.44
C GLU A 7 -10.86 10.03 13.71
N ALA A 8 -11.76 9.02 13.59
CA ALA A 8 -12.35 8.36 14.73
C ALA A 8 -11.32 7.63 15.61
N GLU A 9 -10.26 7.10 15.01
CA GLU A 9 -9.19 6.39 15.71
C GLU A 9 -7.93 7.28 15.96
N ASN A 10 -7.98 8.56 15.58
CA ASN A 10 -6.87 9.52 15.65
C ASN A 10 -5.57 8.94 15.06
N CYS A 11 -5.66 8.46 13.81
CA CYS A 11 -4.60 7.76 13.11
C CYS A 11 -4.28 8.45 11.79
N PRO A 12 -3.01 8.78 11.49
CA PRO A 12 -2.60 9.19 10.15
C PRO A 12 -2.93 8.10 9.13
N LEU A 13 -3.23 8.50 7.88
CA LEU A 13 -3.54 7.56 6.80
C LEU A 13 -2.69 7.82 5.57
N ILE A 14 -2.33 6.72 4.91
CA ILE A 14 -1.80 6.70 3.56
C ILE A 14 -2.93 6.25 2.64
N LEU A 15 -3.39 7.15 1.76
CA LEU A 15 -4.40 6.85 0.76
C LEU A 15 -3.69 6.50 -0.55
N THR A 16 -3.82 5.25 -0.97
CA THR A 16 -3.10 4.72 -2.14
C THR A 16 -3.92 4.88 -3.41
N VAL A 17 -3.26 5.21 -4.50
CA VAL A 17 -3.79 5.21 -5.86
C VAL A 17 -3.01 4.17 -6.66
N GLY A 18 -3.65 3.05 -6.94
CA GLY A 18 -3.06 1.94 -7.69
C GLY A 18 -3.30 2.04 -9.19
N GLN A 19 -2.74 1.09 -9.93
CA GLN A 19 -2.74 1.05 -11.39
C GLN A 19 -4.16 1.00 -12.00
N GLY A 20 -5.11 0.32 -11.34
CA GLY A 20 -6.50 0.27 -11.80
C GLY A 20 -7.15 1.64 -11.92
N ALA A 21 -6.93 2.52 -10.94
CA ALA A 21 -7.43 3.89 -10.96
C ALA A 21 -6.70 4.77 -12.00
N ILE A 22 -5.39 4.59 -12.14
CA ILE A 22 -4.58 5.32 -13.13
C ILE A 22 -5.01 4.95 -14.55
N ASN A 23 -5.14 3.65 -14.84
CA ASN A 23 -5.58 3.14 -16.14
C ASN A 23 -7.02 3.56 -16.49
N ALA A 24 -7.86 3.78 -15.46
CA ALA A 24 -9.20 4.35 -15.62
C ALA A 24 -9.20 5.90 -15.80
N GLY A 25 -8.03 6.54 -15.88
CA GLY A 25 -7.90 7.99 -16.07
C GLY A 25 -8.25 8.83 -14.84
N GLN A 26 -8.25 8.23 -13.65
CA GLN A 26 -8.74 8.88 -12.42
C GLN A 26 -7.64 9.59 -11.61
N LEU A 27 -6.38 9.54 -12.04
CA LEU A 27 -5.23 10.05 -11.30
C LEU A 27 -5.45 11.49 -10.78
N TRP A 28 -5.80 12.41 -11.68
CA TRP A 28 -5.96 13.83 -11.33
C TRP A 28 -7.15 14.07 -10.41
N TYR A 29 -8.28 13.39 -10.68
CA TYR A 29 -9.49 13.52 -9.86
C TYR A 29 -9.25 13.03 -8.43
N LEU A 30 -8.59 11.88 -8.28
CA LEU A 30 -8.27 11.34 -6.95
C LEU A 30 -7.26 12.21 -6.23
N ALA A 31 -6.26 12.75 -6.94
CA ALA A 31 -5.31 13.69 -6.35
C ALA A 31 -6.02 14.93 -5.80
N ASP A 32 -6.93 15.52 -6.54
CA ASP A 32 -7.68 16.71 -6.10
C ASP A 32 -8.63 16.40 -4.94
N ILE A 33 -9.31 15.24 -4.97
CA ILE A 33 -10.16 14.79 -3.85
C ILE A 33 -9.32 14.63 -2.58
N VAL A 34 -8.17 13.94 -2.64
CA VAL A 34 -7.35 13.71 -1.44
C VAL A 34 -6.75 15.02 -0.91
N LYS A 35 -6.27 15.91 -1.78
CA LYS A 35 -5.81 17.25 -1.38
C LYS A 35 -6.91 18.05 -0.68
N ARG A 36 -8.14 17.98 -1.20
CA ARG A 36 -9.30 18.63 -0.58
C ARG A 36 -9.61 18.04 0.78
N LEU A 37 -9.61 16.71 0.92
CA LEU A 37 -9.81 16.04 2.21
C LEU A 37 -8.70 16.42 3.21
N ALA A 38 -7.44 16.42 2.77
CA ALA A 38 -6.30 16.80 3.61
C ALA A 38 -6.42 18.22 4.17
N SER A 39 -7.02 19.16 3.41
CA SER A 39 -7.26 20.53 3.89
C SER A 39 -8.39 20.65 4.92
N GLN A 40 -9.18 19.60 5.13
CA GLN A 40 -10.37 19.63 5.98
C GLN A 40 -10.26 18.71 7.20
N THR A 41 -9.40 17.71 7.14
CA THR A 41 -9.21 16.73 8.21
C THR A 41 -8.18 17.21 9.24
N LYS A 42 -8.27 16.67 10.46
CA LYS A 42 -7.31 16.93 11.54
C LYS A 42 -6.16 15.92 11.59
N ILE A 43 -6.29 14.81 10.88
CA ILE A 43 -5.24 13.79 10.82
C ILE A 43 -4.33 14.01 9.62
N PRO A 44 -3.03 13.69 9.71
CA PRO A 44 -2.15 13.69 8.56
C PRO A 44 -2.64 12.70 7.50
N LEU A 45 -2.72 13.16 6.24
CA LEU A 45 -3.01 12.32 5.08
C LEU A 45 -1.82 12.33 4.14
N VAL A 46 -1.47 11.15 3.64
CA VAL A 46 -0.50 10.94 2.57
C VAL A 46 -1.26 10.49 1.32
N LEU A 47 -1.01 11.14 0.19
CA LEU A 47 -1.44 10.68 -1.13
C LEU A 47 -0.27 9.91 -1.75
N HIS A 48 -0.46 8.61 -1.99
CA HIS A 48 0.59 7.69 -2.37
C HIS A 48 0.30 6.99 -3.69
N LEU A 49 1.29 6.97 -4.60
CA LEU A 49 1.28 6.08 -5.77
C LEU A 49 1.65 4.67 -5.32
N ASP A 50 0.78 3.70 -5.60
CA ASP A 50 0.98 2.28 -5.29
C ASP A 50 1.40 1.51 -6.54
N HIS A 51 2.48 0.73 -6.46
CA HIS A 51 3.09 -0.02 -7.57
C HIS A 51 3.30 0.80 -8.84
N GLY A 52 4.04 1.90 -8.74
CA GLY A 52 4.47 2.70 -9.90
C GLY A 52 5.32 1.86 -10.85
N VAL A 53 4.94 1.83 -12.14
CA VAL A 53 5.51 0.93 -13.15
C VAL A 53 6.62 1.56 -13.98
N SER A 54 6.86 2.86 -13.85
CA SER A 54 7.94 3.55 -14.57
C SER A 54 8.33 4.87 -13.90
N TYR A 55 9.51 5.34 -14.24
CA TYR A 55 9.99 6.66 -13.83
C TYR A 55 9.03 7.79 -14.27
N GLU A 56 8.55 7.75 -15.53
CA GLU A 56 7.64 8.77 -16.07
C GLU A 56 6.32 8.82 -15.32
N GLN A 57 5.80 7.65 -14.91
CA GLN A 57 4.57 7.59 -14.10
C GLN A 57 4.79 8.22 -12.72
N THR A 58 5.93 7.96 -12.08
CA THR A 58 6.24 8.61 -10.79
C THR A 58 6.34 10.12 -10.96
N VAL A 59 7.02 10.62 -12.00
CA VAL A 59 7.09 12.06 -12.32
C VAL A 59 5.70 12.66 -12.55
N LEU A 60 4.80 11.94 -13.24
CA LEU A 60 3.43 12.39 -13.45
C LEU A 60 2.68 12.53 -12.12
N CYS A 61 2.87 11.58 -11.19
CA CYS A 61 2.28 11.63 -9.86
C CYS A 61 2.85 12.79 -9.02
N LEU A 62 4.17 13.03 -9.06
CA LEU A 62 4.78 14.20 -8.43
C LEU A 62 4.13 15.50 -8.94
N ARG A 63 3.96 15.63 -10.25
CA ARG A 63 3.28 16.79 -10.87
C ARG A 63 1.82 16.92 -10.42
N ALA A 64 1.12 15.80 -10.17
CA ALA A 64 -0.25 15.80 -9.68
C ALA A 64 -0.35 16.17 -8.19
N GLY A 65 0.78 16.28 -7.48
CA GLY A 65 0.86 16.65 -6.07
C GLY A 65 0.74 15.46 -5.11
N PHE A 66 1.18 14.28 -5.54
CA PHE A 66 1.40 13.16 -4.64
C PHE A 66 2.48 13.50 -3.61
N THR A 67 2.27 13.10 -2.37
CA THR A 67 3.20 13.35 -1.26
C THR A 67 4.07 12.13 -0.95
N SER A 68 3.79 11.00 -1.61
CA SER A 68 4.59 9.78 -1.59
C SER A 68 4.40 9.03 -2.89
N VAL A 69 5.44 8.38 -3.40
CA VAL A 69 5.38 7.54 -4.59
C VAL A 69 6.10 6.21 -4.33
N MET A 70 5.58 5.13 -4.89
CA MET A 70 6.27 3.86 -4.94
C MET A 70 6.74 3.62 -6.38
N TYR A 71 7.99 3.15 -6.51
CA TYR A 71 8.48 2.53 -7.73
C TYR A 71 8.67 1.04 -7.47
N ASP A 72 7.96 0.22 -8.25
CA ASP A 72 8.03 -1.23 -8.17
C ASP A 72 8.90 -1.78 -9.31
N GLY A 73 10.19 -1.92 -9.02
CA GLY A 73 11.16 -2.55 -9.91
C GLY A 73 11.42 -4.03 -9.60
N SER A 74 10.62 -4.67 -8.74
CA SER A 74 10.82 -6.05 -8.27
C SER A 74 10.77 -7.11 -9.39
N HIS A 75 10.21 -6.75 -10.55
CA HIS A 75 10.13 -7.60 -11.73
C HIS A 75 11.28 -7.46 -12.71
N HIS A 76 12.12 -6.43 -12.51
CA HIS A 76 13.31 -6.18 -13.32
C HIS A 76 14.54 -6.88 -12.74
N PRO A 77 15.62 -7.03 -13.51
CA PRO A 77 16.92 -7.39 -12.96
C PRO A 77 17.34 -6.42 -11.85
N PHE A 78 18.07 -6.93 -10.85
CA PHE A 78 18.45 -6.16 -9.65
C PHE A 78 19.10 -4.80 -9.99
N GLU A 79 20.07 -4.79 -10.91
CA GLU A 79 20.79 -3.56 -11.31
C GLU A 79 19.85 -2.55 -11.98
N GLU A 80 18.84 -3.01 -12.68
CA GLU A 80 17.84 -2.15 -13.31
C GLU A 80 16.91 -1.56 -12.24
N ASN A 81 16.43 -2.39 -11.30
CA ASN A 81 15.67 -1.90 -10.15
C ASN A 81 16.44 -0.83 -9.36
N VAL A 82 17.72 -1.08 -9.06
CA VAL A 82 18.58 -0.11 -8.37
C VAL A 82 18.67 1.21 -9.15
N ARG A 83 18.98 1.15 -10.46
CA ARG A 83 19.15 2.34 -11.31
C ARG A 83 17.90 3.20 -11.36
N GLU A 84 16.75 2.58 -11.62
CA GLU A 84 15.47 3.28 -11.75
C GLU A 84 15.00 3.82 -10.39
N SER A 85 15.13 3.03 -9.33
CA SER A 85 14.83 3.46 -7.96
C SER A 85 15.64 4.70 -7.58
N GLN A 86 16.94 4.73 -7.87
CA GLN A 86 17.78 5.91 -7.63
C GLN A 86 17.31 7.14 -8.42
N ALA A 87 16.85 6.96 -9.67
CA ALA A 87 16.33 8.07 -10.48
C ALA A 87 15.04 8.63 -9.88
N VAL A 88 14.12 7.75 -9.44
CA VAL A 88 12.89 8.13 -8.78
C VAL A 88 13.16 8.85 -7.46
N VAL A 89 14.03 8.28 -6.61
CA VAL A 89 14.41 8.89 -5.31
C VAL A 89 14.97 10.30 -5.51
N ARG A 90 15.92 10.49 -6.42
CA ARG A 90 16.47 11.81 -6.70
C ARG A 90 15.41 12.84 -7.09
N SER A 91 14.47 12.43 -7.95
CA SER A 91 13.42 13.34 -8.45
C SER A 91 12.38 13.65 -7.39
N ALA A 92 11.95 12.65 -6.61
CA ALA A 92 10.97 12.79 -5.56
C ALA A 92 11.52 13.63 -4.38
N HIS A 93 12.73 13.30 -3.92
CA HIS A 93 13.38 14.03 -2.82
C HIS A 93 13.67 15.50 -3.18
N ALA A 94 13.98 15.80 -4.45
CA ALA A 94 14.17 17.17 -4.91
C ALA A 94 12.93 18.07 -4.71
N VAL A 95 11.75 17.48 -4.59
CA VAL A 95 10.47 18.18 -4.36
C VAL A 95 9.84 17.82 -3.01
N GLY A 96 10.59 17.15 -2.11
CA GLY A 96 10.14 16.82 -0.75
C GLY A 96 9.12 15.70 -0.66
N VAL A 97 9.11 14.75 -1.62
CA VAL A 97 8.20 13.62 -1.70
C VAL A 97 8.92 12.33 -1.32
N SER A 98 8.30 11.53 -0.44
CA SER A 98 8.85 10.25 0.01
C SER A 98 8.76 9.17 -1.05
N VAL A 99 9.70 8.23 -1.03
CA VAL A 99 9.76 7.10 -1.96
C VAL A 99 9.73 5.76 -1.24
N GLU A 100 8.86 4.89 -1.72
CA GLU A 100 8.84 3.46 -1.41
C GLU A 100 9.43 2.68 -2.59
N CYS A 101 10.23 1.66 -2.28
CA CYS A 101 10.75 0.71 -3.27
C CYS A 101 10.35 -0.72 -2.89
N GLU A 102 10.57 -1.68 -3.81
CA GLU A 102 10.25 -3.09 -3.57
C GLU A 102 11.41 -4.01 -3.96
N LEU A 103 11.65 -5.03 -3.11
CA LEU A 103 12.53 -6.16 -3.38
C LEU A 103 11.83 -7.49 -3.09
N GLY A 104 12.03 -8.45 -3.99
CA GLY A 104 11.30 -9.71 -3.97
C GLY A 104 9.86 -9.52 -4.44
N ALA A 105 9.54 -10.04 -5.63
CA ALA A 105 8.25 -9.84 -6.27
C ALA A 105 7.10 -10.43 -5.44
N ILE A 106 6.07 -9.62 -5.20
CA ILE A 106 4.86 -10.02 -4.47
C ILE A 106 3.89 -10.63 -5.47
N SER A 107 3.43 -11.86 -5.20
CA SER A 107 2.50 -12.56 -6.06
C SER A 107 1.06 -12.10 -5.88
N GLY A 108 0.14 -12.60 -6.71
CA GLY A 108 -1.29 -12.37 -6.60
C GLY A 108 -1.86 -11.51 -7.72
N VAL A 109 -3.08 -11.05 -7.53
CA VAL A 109 -3.78 -10.18 -8.49
C VAL A 109 -4.17 -8.90 -7.80
N GLU A 110 -3.63 -7.79 -8.27
CA GLU A 110 -4.04 -6.46 -7.84
C GLU A 110 -4.28 -5.58 -9.07
N ASP A 111 -5.41 -4.89 -9.09
CA ASP A 111 -5.83 -3.97 -10.16
C ASP A 111 -5.75 -4.56 -11.58
N GLY A 112 -5.97 -5.90 -11.71
CA GLY A 112 -5.91 -6.61 -12.99
C GLY A 112 -4.51 -7.04 -13.42
N ILE A 113 -3.48 -6.74 -12.64
CA ILE A 113 -2.11 -7.21 -12.84
C ILE A 113 -1.92 -8.49 -12.04
N SER A 114 -1.49 -9.56 -12.73
CA SER A 114 -1.27 -10.88 -12.10
C SER A 114 0.20 -11.23 -12.06
N HIS A 115 0.71 -11.44 -10.87
CA HIS A 115 2.07 -11.92 -10.62
C HIS A 115 2.04 -13.38 -10.18
N LYS A 116 2.59 -14.28 -11.00
CA LYS A 116 2.52 -15.73 -10.78
C LYS A 116 3.61 -16.28 -9.85
N ASN A 117 4.71 -15.57 -9.70
CA ASN A 117 5.87 -16.05 -8.96
C ASN A 117 5.97 -15.34 -7.61
N VAL A 118 6.05 -16.14 -6.53
CA VAL A 118 6.49 -15.66 -5.22
C VAL A 118 8.01 -15.66 -5.24
N ASN A 119 8.64 -14.51 -5.23
CA ASN A 119 10.06 -14.40 -5.03
C ASN A 119 10.32 -13.85 -3.63
N LEU A 120 10.76 -14.73 -2.74
CA LEU A 120 11.27 -14.28 -1.44
C LEU A 120 12.46 -13.37 -1.67
N VAL A 121 12.49 -12.25 -0.96
CA VAL A 121 13.60 -11.28 -1.06
C VAL A 121 14.93 -11.94 -0.70
N ASP A 122 15.98 -11.65 -1.47
CA ASP A 122 17.35 -12.05 -1.15
C ASP A 122 17.98 -11.04 -0.18
N LEU A 123 18.54 -11.53 0.93
CA LEU A 123 19.12 -10.65 1.96
C LEU A 123 20.40 -9.94 1.49
N GLN A 124 21.15 -10.53 0.55
CA GLN A 124 22.31 -9.86 -0.06
C GLN A 124 21.87 -8.72 -0.95
N GLU A 125 20.78 -8.91 -1.74
CA GLU A 125 20.17 -7.84 -2.53
C GLU A 125 19.65 -6.72 -1.63
N VAL A 126 19.02 -7.05 -0.48
CA VAL A 126 18.60 -6.02 0.48
C VAL A 126 19.77 -5.18 0.96
N GLU A 127 20.85 -5.81 1.41
CA GLU A 127 22.06 -5.12 1.88
C GLU A 127 22.67 -4.22 0.80
N GLN A 128 22.79 -4.73 -0.43
CA GLN A 128 23.33 -3.98 -1.54
C GLN A 128 22.42 -2.82 -1.95
N PHE A 129 21.10 -3.03 -1.95
CA PHE A 129 20.11 -2.04 -2.33
C PHE A 129 20.12 -0.84 -1.38
N ILE A 130 19.99 -1.09 -0.07
CA ILE A 130 19.93 -0.01 0.93
C ILE A 130 21.26 0.76 1.06
N ALA A 131 22.37 0.18 0.62
CA ALA A 131 23.65 0.88 0.60
C ALA A 131 23.73 1.97 -0.49
N VAL A 132 22.89 1.89 -1.53
CA VAL A 132 22.98 2.78 -2.69
C VAL A 132 21.65 3.46 -3.08
N VAL A 133 20.51 2.99 -2.56
CA VAL A 133 19.18 3.57 -2.79
C VAL A 133 18.66 4.13 -1.47
N ASP A 134 18.53 5.45 -1.40
CA ASP A 134 18.05 6.19 -0.21
C ASP A 134 16.52 6.32 -0.24
N CYS A 135 15.82 5.17 -0.24
CA CYS A 135 14.36 5.16 -0.17
C CYS A 135 13.85 5.35 1.27
N ASP A 136 12.64 5.91 1.42
CA ASP A 136 12.03 6.20 2.73
C ASP A 136 11.28 5.00 3.32
N ALA A 137 10.92 4.03 2.48
CA ALA A 137 10.27 2.78 2.87
C ALA A 137 10.64 1.66 1.90
N LEU A 138 10.67 0.42 2.38
CA LEU A 138 11.00 -0.75 1.56
C LEU A 138 9.96 -1.86 1.74
N ALA A 139 9.26 -2.18 0.67
CA ALA A 139 8.42 -3.37 0.59
C ALA A 139 9.29 -4.60 0.32
N VAL A 140 9.02 -5.69 1.04
CA VAL A 140 9.80 -6.91 0.94
C VAL A 140 8.91 -8.13 0.70
N GLY A 141 9.26 -8.93 -0.30
CA GLY A 141 8.62 -10.21 -0.57
C GLY A 141 9.02 -11.26 0.48
N ILE A 142 8.09 -11.58 1.38
CA ILE A 142 8.28 -12.57 2.45
C ILE A 142 7.25 -13.72 2.36
N GLY A 143 6.69 -13.96 1.18
CA GLY A 143 5.61 -14.93 0.96
C GLY A 143 4.20 -14.34 1.04
N ASN A 144 4.11 -13.01 1.14
CA ASN A 144 2.85 -12.27 1.02
C ASN A 144 2.35 -12.24 -0.42
N ALA A 145 1.04 -12.01 -0.58
CA ALA A 145 0.39 -11.96 -1.89
C ALA A 145 -0.76 -10.95 -1.90
N HIS A 146 -1.00 -10.36 -3.07
CA HIS A 146 -2.15 -9.48 -3.30
C HIS A 146 -3.46 -10.24 -3.43
N GLY A 147 -4.56 -9.61 -3.06
CA GLY A 147 -5.88 -10.20 -3.11
C GLY A 147 -6.26 -10.95 -1.83
N MET A 148 -7.27 -11.84 -1.94
CA MET A 148 -7.65 -12.72 -0.82
C MET A 148 -6.88 -14.03 -0.91
N TYR A 149 -6.30 -14.46 0.19
CA TYR A 149 -5.58 -15.74 0.24
C TYR A 149 -6.51 -16.94 0.08
N GLN A 150 -6.05 -17.94 -0.67
CA GLN A 150 -6.67 -19.27 -0.69
C GLN A 150 -6.03 -20.12 0.43
N GLY A 151 -6.56 -19.99 1.63
CA GLY A 151 -6.00 -20.62 2.84
C GLY A 151 -5.17 -19.66 3.69
N THR A 152 -4.44 -20.20 4.65
CA THR A 152 -3.58 -19.40 5.53
C THR A 152 -2.30 -18.99 4.81
N PRO A 153 -1.94 -17.69 4.76
CA PRO A 153 -0.66 -17.27 4.18
C PRO A 153 0.53 -17.86 4.94
N ASN A 154 1.62 -18.11 4.21
CA ASN A 154 2.87 -18.57 4.81
C ASN A 154 3.92 -17.46 4.74
N LEU A 155 3.91 -16.57 5.73
CA LEU A 155 4.85 -15.45 5.81
C LEU A 155 6.18 -15.89 6.47
N ASP A 156 7.30 -15.63 5.80
CA ASP A 156 8.65 -15.88 6.32
C ASP A 156 9.07 -14.79 7.31
N PHE A 157 8.68 -14.95 8.56
CA PHE A 157 8.99 -14.01 9.64
C PHE A 157 10.47 -13.96 10.00
N ASP A 158 11.21 -15.05 9.79
CA ASP A 158 12.65 -15.07 10.05
C ASP A 158 13.39 -14.20 9.02
N ARG A 159 12.95 -14.27 7.77
CA ARG A 159 13.42 -13.38 6.70
C ARG A 159 13.08 -11.92 6.96
N LEU A 160 11.87 -11.63 7.42
CA LEU A 160 11.47 -10.27 7.83
C LEU A 160 12.38 -9.71 8.93
N ALA A 161 12.63 -10.52 9.95
CA ALA A 161 13.52 -10.12 11.04
C ALA A 161 14.96 -9.90 10.56
N ALA A 162 15.45 -10.74 9.63
CA ALA A 162 16.75 -10.58 9.01
C ALA A 162 16.85 -9.28 8.18
N CYS A 163 15.85 -8.97 7.35
CA CYS A 163 15.79 -7.69 6.65
C CYS A 163 15.87 -6.51 7.62
N ARG A 164 15.11 -6.55 8.71
CA ARG A 164 15.15 -5.48 9.72
C ARG A 164 16.52 -5.35 10.39
N ALA A 165 17.22 -6.46 10.62
CA ALA A 165 18.55 -6.47 11.24
C ALA A 165 19.63 -5.83 10.35
N LEU A 166 19.43 -5.77 9.04
CA LEU A 166 20.32 -5.07 8.10
C LEU A 166 20.24 -3.53 8.19
N GLY A 167 19.35 -2.98 9.02
CA GLY A 167 19.20 -1.53 9.15
C GLY A 167 18.36 -0.88 8.05
N THR A 168 17.46 -1.65 7.44
CA THR A 168 16.53 -1.16 6.41
C THR A 168 15.73 0.07 6.86
N PRO A 169 15.26 0.92 5.93
CA PRO A 169 14.22 1.90 6.21
C PRO A 169 12.95 1.20 6.73
N PRO A 170 11.90 1.92 7.14
CA PRO A 170 10.63 1.34 7.53
C PRO A 170 10.15 0.28 6.53
N LEU A 171 9.89 -0.94 7.01
CA LEU A 171 9.44 -2.05 6.16
C LEU A 171 7.94 -1.98 5.91
N VAL A 172 7.55 -2.37 4.69
CA VAL A 172 6.16 -2.37 4.23
C VAL A 172 5.70 -3.80 3.96
N LEU A 173 4.48 -4.12 4.40
CA LEU A 173 3.78 -5.35 4.08
C LEU A 173 2.65 -5.06 3.08
N HIS A 174 2.82 -5.50 1.83
CA HIS A 174 1.74 -5.59 0.85
C HIS A 174 0.91 -6.86 1.07
N GLY A 175 -0.32 -6.88 0.52
CA GLY A 175 -1.21 -8.04 0.66
C GLY A 175 -1.73 -8.24 2.09
N GLY A 176 -2.02 -7.17 2.81
CA GLY A 176 -2.60 -7.24 4.16
C GLY A 176 -4.05 -7.73 4.21
N SER A 177 -4.77 -7.73 3.07
CA SER A 177 -6.13 -8.28 2.96
C SER A 177 -6.10 -9.80 3.15
N GLY A 178 -6.98 -10.34 4.02
CA GLY A 178 -7.04 -11.77 4.31
C GLY A 178 -5.90 -12.32 5.16
N THR A 179 -4.93 -11.51 5.54
CA THR A 179 -3.88 -11.92 6.48
C THR A 179 -4.44 -11.97 7.90
N PRO A 180 -4.27 -13.10 8.64
CA PRO A 180 -4.72 -13.23 10.03
C PRO A 180 -4.18 -12.15 10.95
N ASP A 181 -5.00 -11.69 11.89
CA ASP A 181 -4.67 -10.58 12.80
C ASP A 181 -3.41 -10.83 13.65
N ASP A 182 -3.17 -12.08 14.06
CA ASP A 182 -1.97 -12.48 14.81
C ASP A 182 -0.71 -12.40 13.96
N MET A 183 -0.78 -12.76 12.68
CA MET A 183 0.33 -12.61 11.73
C MET A 183 0.65 -11.13 11.48
N ILE A 184 -0.37 -10.28 11.33
CA ILE A 184 -0.19 -8.83 11.20
C ILE A 184 0.51 -8.26 12.44
N ARG A 185 0.04 -8.63 13.66
CA ARG A 185 0.69 -8.18 14.90
C ARG A 185 2.14 -8.63 14.97
N LYS A 186 2.42 -9.89 14.60
CA LYS A 186 3.79 -10.41 14.56
C LYS A 186 4.66 -9.65 13.55
N ALA A 187 4.17 -9.38 12.35
CA ALA A 187 4.88 -8.60 11.35
C ALA A 187 5.22 -7.18 11.86
N ILE A 188 4.26 -6.50 12.52
CA ILE A 188 4.48 -5.18 13.12
C ILE A 188 5.55 -5.23 14.22
N GLN A 189 5.52 -6.25 15.08
CA GLN A 189 6.56 -6.45 16.12
C GLN A 189 7.95 -6.65 15.52
N LEU A 190 8.04 -7.30 14.35
CA LEU A 190 9.29 -7.55 13.64
C LEU A 190 9.75 -6.39 12.74
N GLY A 191 9.02 -5.28 12.66
CA GLY A 191 9.53 -4.08 12.00
C GLY A 191 8.68 -3.53 10.87
N ILE A 192 7.57 -4.17 10.51
CA ILE A 192 6.60 -3.57 9.56
C ILE A 192 6.04 -2.28 10.17
N ARG A 193 5.97 -1.23 9.32
CA ARG A 193 5.45 0.11 9.70
C ARG A 193 4.32 0.61 8.80
N LYS A 194 4.15 0.00 7.64
CA LYS A 194 3.04 0.26 6.70
C LYS A 194 2.45 -1.08 6.28
N VAL A 195 1.12 -1.18 6.22
CA VAL A 195 0.40 -2.37 5.74
C VAL A 195 -0.61 -1.91 4.70
N ASN A 196 -0.53 -2.46 3.48
CA ASN A 196 -1.49 -2.18 2.41
C ASN A 196 -2.70 -3.09 2.53
N VAL A 197 -3.90 -2.49 2.58
CA VAL A 197 -5.19 -3.19 2.61
C VAL A 197 -6.09 -2.59 1.54
N ALA A 198 -6.45 -3.35 0.53
CA ALA A 198 -7.32 -2.89 -0.56
C ALA A 198 -8.52 -3.82 -0.77
N THR A 199 -8.28 -5.09 -1.04
CA THR A 199 -9.30 -6.06 -1.44
C THR A 199 -10.43 -6.19 -0.40
N GLU A 200 -10.12 -6.35 0.88
CA GLU A 200 -11.14 -6.44 1.95
C GLU A 200 -12.00 -5.16 2.02
N LEU A 201 -11.40 -3.97 1.86
CA LEU A 201 -12.14 -2.71 1.89
C LEU A 201 -13.09 -2.60 0.70
N ARG A 202 -12.64 -2.99 -0.50
CA ARG A 202 -13.49 -3.05 -1.71
C ARG A 202 -14.63 -4.06 -1.54
N MET A 203 -14.34 -5.24 -0.99
CA MET A 203 -15.35 -6.25 -0.70
C MET A 203 -16.40 -5.75 0.29
N ALA A 204 -15.98 -5.16 1.41
CA ALA A 204 -16.91 -4.60 2.39
C ALA A 204 -17.83 -3.52 1.78
N PHE A 205 -17.30 -2.70 0.86
CA PHE A 205 -18.10 -1.74 0.12
C PHE A 205 -19.12 -2.43 -0.79
N MET A 206 -18.72 -3.44 -1.56
CA MET A 206 -19.58 -4.20 -2.46
C MET A 206 -20.67 -4.96 -1.69
N GLU A 207 -20.34 -5.60 -0.59
CA GLU A 207 -21.31 -6.28 0.29
C GLU A 207 -22.40 -5.32 0.78
N GLY A 208 -22.03 -4.08 1.11
CA GLY A 208 -22.99 -3.05 1.49
C GLY A 208 -23.95 -2.65 0.36
N LEU A 209 -23.46 -2.61 -0.88
CA LEU A 209 -24.30 -2.38 -2.07
C LEU A 209 -25.23 -3.57 -2.31
N GLU A 210 -24.70 -4.79 -2.31
CA GLU A 210 -25.45 -6.02 -2.57
C GLU A 210 -26.59 -6.22 -1.55
N ALA A 211 -26.33 -5.96 -0.28
CA ALA A 211 -27.34 -6.08 0.78
C ALA A 211 -28.55 -5.14 0.59
N THR A 212 -28.41 -4.10 -0.22
CA THR A 212 -29.42 -3.04 -0.32
C THR A 212 -29.91 -2.79 -1.76
N VAL A 213 -29.33 -3.45 -2.77
CA VAL A 213 -29.67 -3.22 -4.19
C VAL A 213 -31.16 -3.40 -4.50
N GLY A 214 -31.83 -4.33 -3.84
CA GLY A 214 -33.28 -4.58 -4.03
C GLY A 214 -34.19 -3.46 -3.51
N GLN A 215 -33.69 -2.58 -2.64
CA GLN A 215 -34.48 -1.48 -2.05
C GLN A 215 -34.67 -0.29 -3.01
N ARG A 216 -33.85 -0.20 -4.09
CA ARG A 216 -33.87 0.90 -5.06
C ARG A 216 -33.71 2.30 -4.45
N ASP A 217 -33.13 2.39 -3.25
CA ASP A 217 -32.74 3.64 -2.60
C ASP A 217 -31.24 3.88 -2.82
N PHE A 218 -30.88 4.70 -3.80
CA PHE A 218 -29.50 5.01 -4.16
C PHE A 218 -28.69 5.53 -2.96
N TYR A 219 -29.23 6.47 -2.22
CA TYR A 219 -28.53 7.04 -1.07
C TYR A 219 -28.43 6.07 0.11
N GLY A 220 -29.43 5.23 0.29
CA GLY A 220 -29.40 4.14 1.30
C GLY A 220 -28.34 3.12 0.98
N MET A 221 -28.25 2.68 -0.28
CA MET A 221 -27.19 1.78 -0.75
C MET A 221 -25.80 2.37 -0.51
N TYR A 222 -25.60 3.62 -0.93
CA TYR A 222 -24.31 4.30 -0.75
C TYR A 222 -23.93 4.44 0.73
N ARG A 223 -24.89 4.81 1.59
CA ARG A 223 -24.65 4.88 3.05
C ARG A 223 -24.25 3.54 3.63
N GLN A 224 -24.93 2.44 3.24
CA GLN A 224 -24.59 1.11 3.74
C GLN A 224 -23.20 0.66 3.30
N ALA A 225 -22.87 0.84 2.02
CA ALA A 225 -21.55 0.53 1.48
C ALA A 225 -20.43 1.32 2.19
N LYS A 226 -20.67 2.62 2.37
CA LYS A 226 -19.76 3.50 3.12
C LYS A 226 -19.60 3.05 4.57
N THR A 227 -20.68 2.64 5.24
CA THR A 227 -20.66 2.17 6.63
C THR A 227 -19.84 0.88 6.75
N ASN A 228 -20.05 -0.11 5.89
CA ASN A 228 -19.29 -1.35 5.91
C ASN A 228 -17.79 -1.10 5.76
N MET A 229 -17.39 -0.28 4.77
CA MET A 229 -15.99 0.10 4.56
C MET A 229 -15.42 0.86 5.77
N TYR A 230 -16.18 1.76 6.36
CA TYR A 230 -15.78 2.54 7.54
C TYR A 230 -15.50 1.64 8.75
N GLU A 231 -16.40 0.71 9.07
CA GLU A 231 -16.24 -0.19 10.22
C GLU A 231 -15.04 -1.13 10.02
N LEU A 232 -14.85 -1.66 8.81
CA LEU A 232 -13.68 -2.48 8.50
C LEU A 232 -12.38 -1.67 8.62
N ALA A 233 -12.36 -0.45 8.08
CA ALA A 233 -11.18 0.42 8.17
C ALA A 233 -10.81 0.71 9.64
N ARG A 234 -11.80 1.02 10.49
CA ARG A 234 -11.57 1.20 11.94
C ARG A 234 -10.99 -0.04 12.60
N LYS A 235 -11.54 -1.22 12.28
CA LYS A 235 -11.03 -2.49 12.80
C LYS A 235 -9.55 -2.69 12.43
N LYS A 236 -9.18 -2.44 11.15
CA LYS A 236 -7.78 -2.56 10.70
C LYS A 236 -6.88 -1.51 11.36
N ILE A 237 -7.33 -0.27 11.49
CA ILE A 237 -6.54 0.78 12.17
C ILE A 237 -6.26 0.38 13.62
N ARG A 238 -7.25 -0.09 14.37
CA ARG A 238 -7.06 -0.56 15.75
C ARG A 238 -6.08 -1.72 15.83
N LEU A 239 -6.21 -2.70 14.94
CA LEU A 239 -5.28 -3.82 14.85
C LEU A 239 -3.84 -3.33 14.67
N PHE A 240 -3.61 -2.38 13.74
CA PHE A 240 -2.28 -1.86 13.44
C PHE A 240 -1.71 -0.99 14.57
N GLN A 241 -2.59 -0.37 15.37
CA GLN A 241 -2.20 0.37 16.59
C GLN A 241 -2.00 -0.55 17.82
N GLY A 242 -2.21 -1.86 17.71
CA GLY A 242 -2.10 -2.81 18.82
C GLY A 242 -3.26 -2.75 19.82
N LYS A 243 -4.42 -2.26 19.39
CA LYS A 243 -5.65 -2.13 20.20
C LYS A 243 -6.62 -3.29 19.98
#